data_91b9aa9841b049a0006dc475cd92c8ef
#
_entry.id   91b9aa9841b049a0006dc475cd92c8ef
#
_cell.length_a   1.000
_cell.length_b   1.000
_cell.length_c   1.000
_cell.angle_alpha   90.00
_cell.angle_beta   90.00
_cell.angle_gamma   90.00
#
_symmetry.space_group_name_H-M   'P 1'
#
loop_
_entity.id
_entity.type
_entity.pdbx_description
1 polymer ?
#
loop_
_entity_poly.entity_id
_entity_poly.type
_entity_poly.pdbx_seq_one_letter_code
_entity_poly.pdbx_strand_id
1 'polypeptide(L)'
;LRISVGRGFRRFWYDLHVAGGMYALFFLLAMALTGLTWSFGWYRTGFYKVFGVEVQQGGAHGGVTQRGGKGGNQSGKNVSHSSSYVCWQQVYEQLALNNPGYKQITLSDGAANVSFNTFGNQRASDRYKFNPHTGKINEVVLYKDAEKVGKIRGWIYSVHVGSWGGMLTRLLTFIAALIGATLPLTGYYLWIKRIWRKKVRVS
;
A
#
# COMPACT_ATOMS: atom_id res chain seq x y z
N LEU A 1 14.20 6.99 -26.75
CA LEU A 1 13.13 6.00 -26.71
C LEU A 1 11.81 6.65 -27.13
N ARG A 2 11.35 6.40 -28.37
CA ARG A 2 10.10 6.95 -28.93
C ARG A 2 9.23 5.80 -29.41
N ILE A 3 7.96 5.80 -29.03
CA ILE A 3 6.96 4.86 -29.54
C ILE A 3 6.43 5.42 -30.87
N SER A 4 6.61 4.68 -31.97
CA SER A 4 6.17 5.09 -33.32
C SER A 4 4.83 4.40 -33.64
N VAL A 5 3.75 5.17 -33.62
CA VAL A 5 2.38 4.67 -33.91
C VAL A 5 2.12 4.51 -35.41
N GLY A 6 2.82 5.28 -36.29
CA GLY A 6 2.54 5.34 -37.75
C GLY A 6 3.36 4.38 -38.63
N ARG A 7 4.24 3.53 -38.08
CA ARG A 7 5.16 2.68 -38.87
C ARG A 7 4.79 1.20 -38.93
N GLY A 8 3.50 0.88 -38.75
CA GLY A 8 2.97 -0.48 -38.82
C GLY A 8 2.95 -1.20 -37.46
N PHE A 9 1.98 -2.11 -37.32
CA PHE A 9 1.62 -2.83 -36.08
C PHE A 9 2.81 -3.56 -35.41
N ARG A 10 3.72 -4.11 -36.24
CA ARG A 10 4.89 -4.83 -35.75
C ARG A 10 5.92 -3.91 -35.10
N ARG A 11 6.14 -2.72 -35.65
CA ARG A 11 7.06 -1.72 -35.11
C ARG A 11 6.50 -1.17 -33.82
N PHE A 12 5.18 -0.95 -33.75
CA PHE A 12 4.49 -0.52 -32.55
C PHE A 12 4.72 -1.48 -31.37
N TRP A 13 4.54 -2.78 -31.56
CA TRP A 13 4.77 -3.79 -30.49
C TRP A 13 6.22 -3.85 -30.03
N TYR A 14 7.16 -3.72 -30.93
CA TYR A 14 8.56 -3.66 -30.56
C TYR A 14 8.88 -2.41 -29.74
N ASP A 15 8.45 -1.24 -30.21
CA ASP A 15 8.68 0.04 -29.54
C ASP A 15 7.96 0.08 -28.16
N LEU A 16 6.75 -0.48 -28.08
CA LEU A 16 6.01 -0.61 -26.82
C LEU A 16 6.76 -1.52 -25.84
N HIS A 17 7.28 -2.66 -26.29
CA HIS A 17 8.04 -3.56 -25.43
C HIS A 17 9.31 -2.88 -24.90
N VAL A 18 10.09 -2.23 -25.76
CA VAL A 18 11.38 -1.65 -25.37
C VAL A 18 11.18 -0.32 -24.61
N ALA A 19 10.47 0.63 -25.18
CA ALA A 19 10.29 1.93 -24.57
C ALA A 19 9.32 1.88 -23.39
N GLY A 20 8.17 1.21 -23.56
CA GLY A 20 7.18 1.03 -22.49
C GLY A 20 7.76 0.25 -21.33
N GLY A 21 8.50 -0.83 -21.60
CA GLY A 21 9.18 -1.62 -20.59
C GLY A 21 10.20 -0.82 -19.79
N MET A 22 10.98 0.03 -20.46
CA MET A 22 11.97 0.89 -19.80
C MET A 22 11.32 1.92 -18.86
N TYR A 23 10.23 2.56 -19.27
CA TYR A 23 9.50 3.49 -18.42
C TYR A 23 8.78 2.78 -17.27
N ALA A 24 8.16 1.63 -17.53
CA ALA A 24 7.49 0.85 -16.52
C ALA A 24 8.47 0.27 -15.48
N LEU A 25 9.73 0.01 -15.87
CA LEU A 25 10.75 -0.62 -15.02
C LEU A 25 10.91 0.10 -13.68
N PHE A 26 10.96 1.43 -13.67
CA PHE A 26 11.14 2.20 -12.44
C PHE A 26 9.99 1.98 -11.44
N PHE A 27 8.75 2.01 -11.93
CA PHE A 27 7.57 1.78 -11.09
C PHE A 27 7.51 0.33 -10.61
N LEU A 28 7.75 -0.63 -11.51
CA LEU A 28 7.73 -2.04 -11.17
C LEU A 28 8.86 -2.42 -10.20
N LEU A 29 10.05 -1.83 -10.38
CA LEU A 29 11.17 -2.02 -9.46
C LEU A 29 10.86 -1.45 -8.08
N ALA A 30 10.31 -0.23 -8.00
CA ALA A 30 9.90 0.36 -6.73
C ALA A 30 8.83 -0.49 -6.02
N MET A 31 7.85 -1.01 -6.77
CA MET A 31 6.84 -1.94 -6.23
C MET A 31 7.47 -3.26 -5.77
N ALA A 32 8.39 -3.83 -6.54
CA ALA A 32 9.07 -5.07 -6.17
C ALA A 32 9.92 -4.89 -4.90
N LEU A 33 10.77 -3.86 -4.84
CA LEU A 33 11.63 -3.58 -3.68
C LEU A 33 10.80 -3.30 -2.43
N THR A 34 9.72 -2.55 -2.54
CA THR A 34 8.84 -2.30 -1.40
C THR A 34 8.05 -3.56 -1.01
N GLY A 35 7.61 -4.38 -1.97
CA GLY A 35 6.92 -5.64 -1.73
C GLY A 35 7.77 -6.67 -0.98
N LEU A 36 9.06 -6.77 -1.27
CA LEU A 36 10.00 -7.65 -0.58
C LEU A 36 10.05 -7.41 0.94
N THR A 37 9.75 -6.20 1.40
CA THR A 37 9.72 -5.88 2.83
C THR A 37 8.65 -6.66 3.61
N TRP A 38 7.58 -7.11 2.94
CA TRP A 38 6.54 -7.96 3.56
C TRP A 38 6.84 -9.44 3.44
N SER A 39 7.53 -9.85 2.37
CA SER A 39 7.80 -11.25 2.11
C SER A 39 8.99 -11.78 2.90
N PHE A 40 10.04 -10.96 3.09
CA PHE A 40 11.29 -11.40 3.71
C PHE A 40 11.67 -10.55 4.93
N GLY A 41 11.74 -11.19 6.11
CA GLY A 41 12.09 -10.54 7.37
C GLY A 41 13.51 -9.93 7.37
N TRP A 42 14.49 -10.66 6.82
CA TRP A 42 15.87 -10.18 6.70
C TRP A 42 15.98 -8.94 5.79
N TYR A 43 15.24 -8.95 4.66
CA TYR A 43 15.21 -7.80 3.75
C TYR A 43 14.57 -6.58 4.42
N ARG A 44 13.46 -6.77 5.13
CA ARG A 44 12.81 -5.73 5.91
C ARG A 44 13.77 -5.11 6.92
N THR A 45 14.48 -5.92 7.71
CA THR A 45 15.44 -5.43 8.70
C THR A 45 16.55 -4.62 8.04
N GLY A 46 17.13 -5.11 6.94
CA GLY A 46 18.13 -4.37 6.17
C GLY A 46 17.60 -3.07 5.59
N PHE A 47 16.39 -3.10 5.02
CA PHE A 47 15.75 -1.93 4.43
C PHE A 47 15.50 -0.84 5.48
N TYR A 48 14.95 -1.19 6.65
CA TYR A 48 14.72 -0.22 7.73
C TYR A 48 16.02 0.34 8.30
N LYS A 49 17.08 -0.48 8.37
CA LYS A 49 18.41 -0.06 8.82
C LYS A 49 19.02 1.02 7.90
N VAL A 50 18.78 0.95 6.59
CA VAL A 50 19.19 2.00 5.63
C VAL A 50 18.54 3.35 5.98
N PHE A 51 17.33 3.36 6.54
CA PHE A 51 16.64 4.57 7.01
C PHE A 51 16.97 4.94 8.47
N GLY A 52 17.99 4.30 9.06
CA GLY A 52 18.43 4.58 10.44
C GLY A 52 17.45 4.11 11.52
N VAL A 53 16.68 3.04 11.23
CA VAL A 53 15.71 2.48 12.17
C VAL A 53 16.06 1.01 12.44
N GLU A 54 16.31 0.70 13.71
CA GLU A 54 16.47 -0.69 14.16
C GLU A 54 15.10 -1.30 14.45
N VAL A 55 14.79 -2.37 13.75
CA VAL A 55 13.59 -3.18 13.99
C VAL A 55 14.01 -4.38 14.81
N GLN A 56 13.58 -4.46 16.06
CA GLN A 56 13.74 -5.68 16.85
C GLN A 56 13.02 -6.85 16.14
N GLN A 57 13.74 -7.94 15.97
CA GLN A 57 13.24 -9.17 15.29
C GLN A 57 12.15 -9.93 16.09
N GLY A 58 11.48 -9.30 17.02
CA GLY A 58 10.45 -9.89 17.88
C GLY A 58 9.01 -9.73 17.40
N GLY A 59 8.72 -9.70 16.10
CA GLY A 59 7.36 -9.57 15.57
C GLY A 59 7.25 -10.06 14.16
N ALA A 60 7.25 -11.37 13.94
CA ALA A 60 6.70 -11.97 12.74
C ALA A 60 5.26 -11.48 12.56
N HIS A 61 4.96 -10.89 11.39
CA HIS A 61 3.65 -10.38 11.02
C HIS A 61 3.15 -9.16 11.85
N GLY A 62 3.78 -8.01 11.65
CA GLY A 62 3.14 -6.73 11.92
C GLY A 62 2.09 -6.42 10.83
N GLY A 63 1.14 -7.31 10.63
CA GLY A 63 -0.18 -6.92 10.17
C GLY A 63 -0.70 -5.96 11.23
N VAL A 64 -1.28 -4.83 10.83
CA VAL A 64 -2.28 -4.16 11.62
C VAL A 64 -3.13 -5.29 12.18
N THR A 65 -3.07 -5.50 13.48
CA THR A 65 -4.04 -6.32 14.17
C THR A 65 -5.36 -5.57 14.09
N GLN A 66 -5.98 -5.63 12.93
CA GLN A 66 -7.41 -5.80 12.86
C GLN A 66 -7.58 -7.18 13.50
N ARG A 67 -7.80 -7.19 14.79
CA ARG A 67 -8.29 -8.35 15.53
C ARG A 67 -9.72 -8.57 15.06
N GLY A 68 -9.85 -9.04 13.81
CA GLY A 68 -10.98 -9.80 13.37
C GLY A 68 -10.97 -11.07 14.22
N GLY A 69 -11.98 -11.26 15.02
CA GLY A 69 -12.10 -12.36 15.94
C GLY A 69 -11.84 -13.70 15.27
N LYS A 70 -10.77 -14.35 15.69
CA LYS A 70 -10.59 -15.78 15.50
C LYS A 70 -11.58 -16.43 16.44
N GLY A 71 -12.61 -17.06 15.86
CA GLY A 71 -13.55 -17.90 16.58
C GLY A 71 -12.80 -18.96 17.40
N GLY A 72 -12.57 -18.68 18.64
CA GLY A 72 -12.21 -19.60 19.69
C GLY A 72 -13.43 -19.75 20.55
N ASN A 73 -14.00 -20.94 20.52
CA ASN A 73 -15.09 -21.39 21.35
C ASN A 73 -14.74 -21.17 22.83
N GLN A 74 -15.25 -20.08 23.41
CA GLN A 74 -15.34 -19.93 24.86
C GLN A 74 -16.79 -19.69 25.24
N SER A 75 -17.33 -20.76 25.79
CA SER A 75 -18.58 -20.86 26.51
C SER A 75 -18.79 -19.68 27.47
N GLY A 76 -19.89 -18.99 27.31
CA GLY A 76 -20.62 -18.38 28.39
C GLY A 76 -20.03 -17.14 29.07
N LYS A 77 -20.21 -15.97 28.42
CA LYS A 77 -20.65 -14.75 29.13
C LYS A 77 -21.36 -13.86 28.08
N ASN A 78 -22.66 -13.79 28.21
CA ASN A 78 -23.50 -12.79 27.57
C ASN A 78 -23.06 -11.41 28.08
N VAL A 79 -22.06 -10.80 27.45
CA VAL A 79 -21.80 -9.38 27.60
C VAL A 79 -22.62 -8.72 26.51
N SER A 80 -23.64 -8.02 26.90
CA SER A 80 -24.50 -7.23 26.03
C SER A 80 -23.67 -6.24 25.20
N HIS A 81 -23.44 -6.55 23.93
CA HIS A 81 -22.67 -5.75 22.97
C HIS A 81 -23.39 -4.44 22.57
N SER A 82 -24.51 -4.13 23.16
CA SER A 82 -25.31 -2.94 22.79
C SER A 82 -24.80 -1.60 23.36
N SER A 83 -23.97 -1.62 24.40
CA SER A 83 -23.50 -0.37 25.04
C SER A 83 -22.22 0.22 24.45
N SER A 84 -21.43 -0.58 23.74
CA SER A 84 -20.15 -0.15 23.15
C SER A 84 -20.30 0.83 22.00
N TYR A 85 -21.39 0.76 21.24
CA TYR A 85 -21.63 1.63 20.06
C TYR A 85 -22.32 2.96 20.41
N VAL A 86 -22.89 3.10 21.60
CA VAL A 86 -23.66 4.29 21.99
C VAL A 86 -22.78 5.55 21.96
N CYS A 87 -21.53 5.43 22.40
CA CYS A 87 -20.60 6.56 22.44
C CYS A 87 -19.88 6.84 21.12
N TRP A 88 -20.01 5.97 20.11
CA TRP A 88 -19.28 6.14 18.87
C TRP A 88 -19.71 7.37 18.08
N GLN A 89 -20.99 7.67 18.04
CA GLN A 89 -21.51 8.86 17.38
C GLN A 89 -20.94 10.12 18.04
N GLN A 90 -20.98 10.18 19.36
CA GLN A 90 -20.43 11.31 20.12
C GLN A 90 -18.93 11.48 19.88
N VAL A 91 -18.15 10.37 19.90
CA VAL A 91 -16.72 10.39 19.63
C VAL A 91 -16.46 10.84 18.18
N TYR A 92 -17.24 10.34 17.23
CA TYR A 92 -17.12 10.75 15.82
C TYR A 92 -17.34 12.25 15.66
N GLU A 93 -18.41 12.80 16.20
CA GLU A 93 -18.73 14.23 16.11
C GLU A 93 -17.63 15.09 16.75
N GLN A 94 -17.15 14.70 17.93
CA GLN A 94 -16.05 15.37 18.61
C GLN A 94 -14.76 15.35 17.78
N LEU A 95 -14.41 14.20 17.20
CA LEU A 95 -13.21 14.07 16.36
C LEU A 95 -13.35 14.83 15.04
N ALA A 96 -14.54 14.83 14.43
CA ALA A 96 -14.79 15.56 13.20
C ALA A 96 -14.68 17.08 13.40
N LEU A 97 -15.19 17.60 14.51
CA LEU A 97 -15.08 19.02 14.88
C LEU A 97 -13.62 19.43 15.18
N ASN A 98 -12.89 18.57 15.89
CA ASN A 98 -11.51 18.87 16.30
C ASN A 98 -10.48 18.70 15.18
N ASN A 99 -10.83 18.02 14.09
CA ASN A 99 -9.92 17.71 12.99
C ASN A 99 -10.49 18.17 11.64
N PRO A 100 -10.62 19.48 11.40
CA PRO A 100 -11.13 19.99 10.12
C PRO A 100 -10.21 19.52 8.97
N GLY A 101 -10.82 18.97 7.91
CA GLY A 101 -10.06 18.47 6.74
C GLY A 101 -9.62 17.00 6.86
N TYR A 102 -10.17 16.23 7.78
CA TYR A 102 -9.94 14.79 7.81
C TYR A 102 -10.43 14.13 6.51
N LYS A 103 -9.72 13.07 6.11
CA LYS A 103 -10.12 12.23 4.99
C LYS A 103 -11.06 11.11 5.43
N GLN A 104 -10.73 10.50 6.55
CA GLN A 104 -11.44 9.35 7.08
C GLN A 104 -11.24 9.27 8.59
N ILE A 105 -12.31 9.01 9.33
CA ILE A 105 -12.29 8.63 10.73
C ILE A 105 -12.70 7.16 10.81
N THR A 106 -11.85 6.34 11.44
CA THR A 106 -12.14 4.93 11.70
C THR A 106 -12.25 4.73 13.19
N LEU A 107 -13.39 4.25 13.64
CA LEU A 107 -13.66 3.92 15.03
C LEU A 107 -13.53 2.40 15.23
N SER A 108 -13.00 2.03 16.36
CA SER A 108 -12.95 0.67 16.87
C SER A 108 -13.16 0.70 18.37
N ASP A 109 -13.32 -0.45 19.02
CA ASP A 109 -13.59 -0.50 20.45
C ASP A 109 -12.43 0.13 21.26
N GLY A 110 -12.71 1.31 21.83
CA GLY A 110 -11.75 2.09 22.61
C GLY A 110 -10.65 2.81 21.83
N ALA A 111 -10.67 2.77 20.48
CA ALA A 111 -9.67 3.43 19.66
C ALA A 111 -10.27 4.10 18.43
N ALA A 112 -9.72 5.25 18.04
CA ALA A 112 -10.07 5.95 16.81
C ALA A 112 -8.81 6.34 16.04
N ASN A 113 -8.90 6.30 14.71
CA ASN A 113 -7.86 6.79 13.82
C ASN A 113 -8.42 7.84 12.89
N VAL A 114 -7.82 9.03 12.89
CA VAL A 114 -8.16 10.14 12.00
C VAL A 114 -7.09 10.26 10.94
N SER A 115 -7.44 9.95 9.69
CA SER A 115 -6.53 9.98 8.55
C SER A 115 -6.65 11.30 7.81
N PHE A 116 -5.52 11.82 7.32
CA PHE A 116 -5.43 13.03 6.51
C PHE A 116 -4.86 12.73 5.13
N ASN A 117 -5.05 13.67 4.18
CA ASN A 117 -4.38 13.61 2.88
C ASN A 117 -2.92 14.07 3.02
N THR A 118 -2.07 13.21 3.54
CA THR A 118 -0.64 13.50 3.69
C THR A 118 0.10 13.02 2.44
N PHE A 119 0.80 13.95 1.77
CA PHE A 119 1.65 13.60 0.64
C PHE A 119 2.72 12.58 1.07
N GLY A 120 2.93 11.57 0.26
CA GLY A 120 3.91 10.52 0.52
C GLY A 120 3.43 9.39 1.43
N ASN A 121 2.46 9.61 2.32
CA ASN A 121 2.01 8.59 3.26
C ASN A 121 0.50 8.57 3.44
N GLN A 122 -0.18 7.69 2.73
CA GLN A 122 -1.63 7.52 2.84
C GLN A 122 -2.11 6.88 4.16
N ARG A 123 -1.21 6.30 4.92
CA ARG A 123 -1.50 5.73 6.25
C ARG A 123 -1.17 6.70 7.39
N ALA A 124 -0.86 7.94 7.06
CA ALA A 124 -0.70 8.98 8.06
C ALA A 124 -2.03 9.19 8.78
N SER A 125 -2.06 8.95 10.07
CA SER A 125 -3.24 9.12 10.91
C SER A 125 -2.86 9.48 12.34
N ASP A 126 -3.67 10.34 12.93
CA ASP A 126 -3.66 10.58 14.36
C ASP A 126 -4.43 9.46 15.04
N ARG A 127 -3.93 9.00 16.17
CA ARG A 127 -4.51 7.91 16.94
C ARG A 127 -5.07 8.45 18.23
N TYR A 128 -6.30 8.08 18.52
CA TYR A 128 -7.01 8.46 19.72
C TYR A 128 -7.40 7.19 20.47
N LYS A 129 -7.22 7.17 21.78
CA LYS A 129 -7.83 6.16 22.64
C LYS A 129 -8.94 6.81 23.45
N PHE A 130 -10.07 6.17 23.49
CA PHE A 130 -11.22 6.64 24.25
C PHE A 130 -11.83 5.52 25.10
N ASN A 131 -12.56 5.94 26.14
CA ASN A 131 -13.31 4.97 26.94
C ASN A 131 -14.57 4.57 26.17
N PRO A 132 -14.77 3.26 25.85
CA PRO A 132 -15.90 2.80 25.06
C PRO A 132 -17.26 3.02 25.72
N HIS A 133 -17.29 3.20 27.04
CA HIS A 133 -18.52 3.40 27.80
C HIS A 133 -18.92 4.87 27.97
N THR A 134 -17.93 5.76 28.02
CA THR A 134 -18.16 7.19 28.30
C THR A 134 -17.87 8.09 27.11
N GLY A 135 -17.24 7.59 26.05
CA GLY A 135 -16.78 8.37 24.91
C GLY A 135 -15.63 9.35 25.22
N LYS A 136 -15.12 9.38 26.46
CA LYS A 136 -14.05 10.31 26.84
C LYS A 136 -12.73 9.91 26.21
N ILE A 137 -12.07 10.85 25.51
CA ILE A 137 -10.75 10.67 24.94
C ILE A 137 -9.71 10.70 26.07
N ASN A 138 -8.92 9.63 26.18
CA ASN A 138 -7.92 9.45 27.23
C ASN A 138 -6.49 9.71 26.74
N GLU A 139 -6.21 9.43 25.46
CA GLU A 139 -4.87 9.53 24.89
C GLU A 139 -4.95 9.96 23.44
N VAL A 140 -4.06 10.84 23.03
CA VAL A 140 -3.91 11.32 21.65
C VAL A 140 -2.46 11.16 21.23
N VAL A 141 -2.22 10.44 20.16
CA VAL A 141 -0.90 10.30 19.53
C VAL A 141 -0.99 10.87 18.13
N LEU A 142 -0.44 12.06 17.93
CA LEU A 142 -0.44 12.71 16.63
C LEU A 142 0.57 12.02 15.68
N TYR A 143 0.26 12.01 14.38
CA TYR A 143 1.16 11.43 13.37
C TYR A 143 2.56 12.07 13.39
N LYS A 144 2.68 13.37 13.68
CA LYS A 144 3.98 14.06 13.81
C LYS A 144 4.87 13.43 14.89
N ASP A 145 4.26 12.94 15.99
CA ASP A 145 4.95 12.36 17.14
C ASP A 145 5.03 10.82 17.05
N ALA A 146 4.43 10.23 16.00
CA ALA A 146 4.47 8.79 15.78
C ALA A 146 5.89 8.29 15.54
N GLU A 147 6.14 7.05 15.94
CA GLU A 147 7.43 6.38 15.75
C GLU A 147 7.88 6.34 14.28
N LYS A 148 9.18 6.52 14.05
CA LYS A 148 9.78 6.45 12.70
C LYS A 148 9.44 5.16 11.95
N VAL A 149 9.40 4.02 12.67
CA VAL A 149 9.02 2.71 12.11
C VAL A 149 7.63 2.76 11.46
N GLY A 150 6.65 3.35 12.16
CA GLY A 150 5.27 3.49 11.66
C GLY A 150 5.19 4.39 10.42
N LYS A 151 5.92 5.49 10.42
CA LYS A 151 6.00 6.42 9.29
C LYS A 151 6.58 5.75 8.04
N ILE A 152 7.71 5.05 8.19
CA ILE A 152 8.36 4.32 7.10
C ILE A 152 7.45 3.20 6.57
N ARG A 153 6.79 2.45 7.43
CA ARG A 153 5.84 1.41 7.02
C ARG A 153 4.70 1.98 6.18
N GLY A 154 4.14 3.11 6.58
CA GLY A 154 3.10 3.80 5.84
C GLY A 154 3.59 4.31 4.48
N TRP A 155 4.81 4.83 4.42
CA TRP A 155 5.45 5.28 3.18
C TRP A 155 5.71 4.10 2.22
N ILE A 156 6.31 3.00 2.71
CA ILE A 156 6.52 1.77 1.92
C ILE A 156 5.20 1.30 1.29
N TYR A 157 4.13 1.26 2.08
CA TYR A 157 2.81 0.90 1.58
C TYR A 157 2.34 1.86 0.48
N SER A 158 2.47 3.17 0.70
CA SER A 158 2.01 4.19 -0.25
C SER A 158 2.76 4.13 -1.57
N VAL A 159 4.06 3.85 -1.54
CA VAL A 159 4.88 3.63 -2.74
C VAL A 159 4.46 2.34 -3.44
N HIS A 160 4.30 1.24 -2.70
CA HIS A 160 3.93 -0.06 -3.26
C HIS A 160 2.59 -0.04 -4.01
N VAL A 161 1.58 0.63 -3.44
CA VAL A 161 0.26 0.76 -4.08
C VAL A 161 0.16 1.96 -5.03
N GLY A 162 1.25 2.70 -5.22
CA GLY A 162 1.31 3.87 -6.10
C GLY A 162 0.50 5.07 -5.63
N SER A 163 0.20 5.17 -4.34
CA SER A 163 -0.71 6.20 -3.82
C SER A 163 -0.01 7.39 -3.16
N TRP A 164 1.31 7.44 -3.20
CA TRP A 164 2.12 8.46 -2.54
C TRP A 164 1.88 9.90 -3.04
N GLY A 165 1.49 10.10 -4.30
CA GLY A 165 1.16 11.39 -4.89
C GLY A 165 -0.32 11.51 -5.31
N GLY A 166 -1.22 10.75 -4.67
CA GLY A 166 -2.66 10.82 -4.89
C GLY A 166 -3.14 10.08 -6.16
N MET A 167 -4.13 10.65 -6.85
CA MET A 167 -4.77 10.00 -8.01
C MET A 167 -3.84 9.86 -9.20
N LEU A 168 -3.00 10.86 -9.44
CA LEU A 168 -2.07 10.86 -10.58
C LEU A 168 -1.07 9.69 -10.49
N THR A 169 -0.45 9.50 -9.34
CA THR A 169 0.52 8.41 -9.15
C THR A 169 -0.13 7.04 -9.18
N ARG A 170 -1.36 6.91 -8.71
CA ARG A 170 -2.15 5.68 -8.86
C ARG A 170 -2.38 5.33 -10.32
N LEU A 171 -2.76 6.32 -11.14
CA LEU A 171 -2.97 6.13 -12.57
C LEU A 171 -1.66 5.72 -13.27
N LEU A 172 -0.55 6.41 -12.97
CA LEU A 172 0.76 6.07 -13.53
C LEU A 172 1.22 4.66 -13.13
N THR A 173 1.03 4.28 -11.87
CA THR A 173 1.36 2.94 -11.37
C THR A 173 0.49 1.88 -12.03
N PHE A 174 -0.81 2.16 -12.22
CA PHE A 174 -1.71 1.26 -12.94
C PHE A 174 -1.28 1.05 -14.39
N ILE A 175 -0.96 2.14 -15.11
CA ILE A 175 -0.45 2.05 -16.48
C ILE A 175 0.87 1.26 -16.54
N ALA A 176 1.79 1.52 -15.60
CA ALA A 176 3.05 0.79 -15.52
C ALA A 176 2.84 -0.71 -15.27
N ALA A 177 1.91 -1.07 -14.38
CA ALA A 177 1.54 -2.46 -14.12
C ALA A 177 0.90 -3.12 -15.34
N LEU A 178 0.04 -2.40 -16.07
CA LEU A 178 -0.59 -2.88 -17.30
C LEU A 178 0.47 -3.15 -18.39
N ILE A 179 1.39 -2.21 -18.59
CA ILE A 179 2.55 -2.41 -19.50
C ILE A 179 3.35 -3.62 -19.04
N GLY A 180 3.69 -3.71 -17.74
CA GLY A 180 4.42 -4.83 -17.16
C GLY A 180 3.77 -6.18 -17.44
N ALA A 181 2.44 -6.27 -17.34
CA ALA A 181 1.68 -7.49 -17.65
C ALA A 181 1.77 -7.87 -19.15
N THR A 182 1.92 -6.89 -20.05
CA THR A 182 2.05 -7.16 -21.49
C THR A 182 3.48 -7.53 -21.92
N LEU A 183 4.51 -7.23 -21.10
CA LEU A 183 5.91 -7.51 -21.46
C LEU A 183 6.22 -9.00 -21.71
N PRO A 184 5.77 -9.96 -20.87
CA PRO A 184 6.00 -11.37 -21.14
C PRO A 184 5.33 -11.81 -22.45
N LEU A 185 4.11 -11.35 -22.72
CA LEU A 185 3.37 -11.71 -23.93
C LEU A 185 4.04 -11.17 -25.19
N THR A 186 4.42 -9.91 -25.17
CA THR A 186 5.12 -9.27 -26.31
C THR A 186 6.52 -9.83 -26.51
N GLY A 187 7.25 -10.10 -25.42
CA GLY A 187 8.56 -10.75 -25.49
C GLY A 187 8.48 -12.14 -26.08
N TYR A 188 7.51 -12.95 -25.67
CA TYR A 188 7.29 -14.30 -26.19
C TYR A 188 6.90 -14.27 -27.68
N TYR A 189 6.01 -13.36 -28.07
CA TYR A 189 5.64 -13.15 -29.48
C TYR A 189 6.86 -12.80 -30.35
N LEU A 190 7.71 -11.86 -29.89
CA LEU A 190 8.90 -11.46 -30.62
C LEU A 190 9.92 -12.60 -30.72
N TRP A 191 10.06 -13.40 -29.66
CA TRP A 191 10.96 -14.57 -29.62
C TRP A 191 10.52 -15.67 -30.59
N ILE A 192 9.26 -16.08 -30.58
CA ILE A 192 8.73 -17.07 -31.53
C ILE A 192 8.98 -16.61 -32.97
N LYS A 193 8.66 -15.36 -33.27
CA LYS A 193 8.80 -14.82 -34.62
C LYS A 193 10.26 -14.77 -35.09
N ARG A 194 11.20 -14.62 -34.15
CA ARG A 194 12.65 -14.70 -34.44
C ARG A 194 13.08 -16.12 -34.79
N ILE A 195 12.57 -17.11 -34.07
CA ILE A 195 12.89 -18.55 -34.33
C ILE A 195 12.35 -18.97 -35.69
N TRP A 196 11.09 -18.64 -35.99
CA TRP A 196 10.50 -19.02 -37.28
C TRP A 196 11.22 -18.42 -38.47
N ARG A 197 11.73 -17.22 -38.37
CA ARG A 197 12.52 -16.57 -39.42
C ARG A 197 13.88 -17.23 -39.64
N LYS A 198 14.53 -17.74 -38.61
CA LYS A 198 15.77 -18.49 -38.73
C LYS A 198 15.54 -19.79 -39.48
N LYS A 199 14.44 -20.48 -39.20
CA LYS A 199 14.11 -21.77 -39.82
C LYS A 199 13.86 -21.63 -41.33
N VAL A 200 13.18 -20.57 -41.78
CA VAL A 200 12.90 -20.31 -43.20
C VAL A 200 14.13 -19.85 -43.99
N ARG A 201 15.22 -19.37 -43.35
CA ARG A 201 16.45 -18.97 -44.03
C ARG A 201 17.43 -20.12 -44.22
N VAL A 202 17.22 -21.25 -43.56
CA VAL A 202 18.13 -22.44 -43.59
C VAL A 202 17.56 -23.57 -44.45
N SER A 203 16.30 -23.50 -44.85
CA SER A 203 15.67 -24.33 -45.86
C SER A 203 15.63 -23.66 -47.21
#